data_de1dcae81e20061e995e0b88d13364c1
#
_entry.id   de1dcae81e20061e995e0b88d13364c1
#
_cell.length_a   1.000
_cell.length_b   1.000
_cell.length_c   1.000
_cell.angle_alpha   90.00
_cell.angle_beta   90.00
_cell.angle_gamma   90.00
#
_symmetry.space_group_name_H-M   'P 1'
#
loop_
_entity.id
_entity.type
_entity.pdbx_description
1 polymer ?
#
loop_
_entity_poly.entity_id
_entity_poly.type
_entity_poly.pdbx_seq_one_letter_code
_entity_poly.pdbx_strand_id
1 'polypeptide(L)'
;MMDYRYIVVEGSIGSGKSAVSRRLAEYFDALYLTESPERNPFLEQFYLNVTKHGLASELYFLMRRAEAVDVIHAEEAANNRIVADFLLEKDQIFVPVVLKGTEPGNEQNLFWQIKHKVMPEFSLPDVVIYLESSDETAKKRLQQRGDNLINLFPAGYLKSINQAYRNFFHLYENAPVLIANADEMDFAENDDHFEMLIRALAGMTGNRYYLNLRDK
;
A
#
# COMPACT_ATOMS: atom_id res chain seq x y z
N MET A 1 -6.57 -10.60 23.37
CA MET A 1 -7.01 -10.85 21.97
C MET A 1 -6.80 -9.54 21.22
N MET A 2 -6.13 -9.56 20.07
CA MET A 2 -5.98 -8.33 19.28
C MET A 2 -7.36 -7.85 18.84
N ASP A 3 -7.67 -6.59 19.10
CA ASP A 3 -8.98 -5.99 18.74
C ASP A 3 -8.85 -5.05 17.52
N TYR A 4 -7.90 -5.35 16.62
CA TYR A 4 -7.80 -4.62 15.37
C TYR A 4 -8.96 -4.99 14.45
N ARG A 5 -9.69 -3.99 13.99
CA ARG A 5 -10.83 -4.14 13.08
C ARG A 5 -10.53 -3.68 11.68
N TYR A 6 -9.75 -2.63 11.53
CA TYR A 6 -9.30 -2.14 10.26
C TYR A 6 -7.77 -2.19 10.17
N ILE A 7 -7.26 -3.19 9.44
CA ILE A 7 -5.84 -3.42 9.21
C ILE A 7 -5.50 -3.03 7.78
N VAL A 8 -4.45 -2.25 7.60
CA VAL A 8 -3.90 -1.94 6.27
C VAL A 8 -2.54 -2.60 6.11
N VAL A 9 -2.31 -3.26 4.99
CA VAL A 9 -0.98 -3.72 4.58
C VAL A 9 -0.50 -2.84 3.43
N GLU A 10 0.57 -2.13 3.63
CA GLU A 10 1.20 -1.29 2.63
C GLU A 10 2.62 -1.73 2.30
N GLY A 11 3.10 -1.26 1.17
CA GLY A 11 4.43 -1.54 0.67
C GLY A 11 4.52 -1.24 -0.81
N SER A 12 5.73 -1.07 -1.30
CA SER A 12 5.95 -0.72 -2.70
C SER A 12 5.49 -1.80 -3.68
N ILE A 13 5.59 -1.52 -4.97
CA ILE A 13 5.29 -2.47 -6.03
C ILE A 13 6.21 -3.68 -5.89
N GLY A 14 5.66 -4.89 -5.84
CA GLY A 14 6.43 -6.13 -5.65
C GLY A 14 6.78 -6.47 -4.20
N SER A 15 6.35 -5.70 -3.20
CA SER A 15 6.60 -6.01 -1.77
C SER A 15 5.89 -7.26 -1.27
N GLY A 16 4.85 -7.74 -1.96
CA GLY A 16 4.03 -8.89 -1.54
C GLY A 16 2.77 -8.51 -0.76
N LYS A 17 2.45 -7.22 -0.63
CA LYS A 17 1.32 -6.74 0.19
C LYS A 17 -0.01 -7.45 -0.08
N SER A 18 -0.42 -7.64 -1.33
CA SER A 18 -1.73 -8.24 -1.65
C SER A 18 -1.83 -9.72 -1.21
N ALA A 19 -0.73 -10.48 -1.27
CA ALA A 19 -0.70 -11.85 -0.79
C ALA A 19 -0.77 -11.89 0.76
N VAL A 20 -0.01 -11.03 1.43
CA VAL A 20 -0.04 -10.92 2.89
C VAL A 20 -1.40 -10.43 3.39
N SER A 21 -2.00 -9.43 2.72
CA SER A 21 -3.35 -8.94 3.07
C SER A 21 -4.41 -10.00 2.96
N ARG A 22 -4.38 -10.81 1.89
CA ARG A 22 -5.32 -11.92 1.71
C ARG A 22 -5.17 -12.96 2.82
N ARG A 23 -3.93 -13.33 3.15
CA ARG A 23 -3.64 -14.28 4.22
C ARG A 23 -4.10 -13.77 5.59
N LEU A 24 -3.90 -12.49 5.87
CA LEU A 24 -4.40 -11.84 7.09
C LEU A 24 -5.94 -11.80 7.13
N ALA A 25 -6.58 -11.50 6.00
CA ALA A 25 -8.04 -11.49 5.93
C ALA A 25 -8.63 -12.88 6.23
N GLU A 26 -8.03 -13.95 5.67
CA GLU A 26 -8.40 -15.33 5.98
C GLU A 26 -8.16 -15.66 7.46
N TYR A 27 -7.02 -15.27 8.03
CA TYR A 27 -6.69 -15.53 9.43
C TYR A 27 -7.64 -14.84 10.42
N PHE A 28 -8.08 -13.61 10.11
CA PHE A 28 -8.95 -12.82 10.98
C PHE A 28 -10.45 -12.96 10.67
N ASP A 29 -10.82 -13.77 9.67
CA ASP A 29 -12.18 -13.82 9.11
C ASP A 29 -12.69 -12.41 8.78
N ALA A 30 -11.91 -11.69 7.97
CA ALA A 30 -12.10 -10.29 7.64
C ALA A 30 -12.42 -10.09 6.15
N LEU A 31 -13.13 -9.01 5.83
CA LEU A 31 -13.29 -8.58 4.45
C LEU A 31 -11.93 -8.16 3.88
N TYR A 32 -11.53 -8.74 2.75
CA TYR A 32 -10.35 -8.29 2.00
C TYR A 32 -10.72 -7.20 1.01
N LEU A 33 -10.15 -6.00 1.20
CA LEU A 33 -10.25 -4.89 0.26
C LEU A 33 -8.96 -4.74 -0.54
N THR A 34 -9.10 -4.71 -1.86
CA THR A 34 -7.95 -4.55 -2.78
C THR A 34 -8.12 -3.33 -3.68
N GLU A 35 -6.99 -2.67 -3.97
CA GLU A 35 -6.95 -1.56 -4.92
C GLU A 35 -7.10 -2.04 -6.38
N SER A 36 -6.78 -3.31 -6.66
CA SER A 36 -6.91 -3.96 -7.97
C SER A 36 -6.28 -3.15 -9.11
N PRO A 37 -4.96 -2.91 -9.07
CA PRO A 37 -4.29 -2.07 -10.07
C PRO A 37 -4.46 -2.57 -11.51
N GLU A 38 -4.67 -3.88 -11.71
CA GLU A 38 -4.93 -4.49 -13.01
C GLU A 38 -6.24 -4.01 -13.68
N ARG A 39 -7.14 -3.39 -12.91
CA ARG A 39 -8.37 -2.79 -13.43
C ARG A 39 -8.19 -1.36 -13.92
N ASN A 40 -7.02 -0.75 -13.65
CA ASN A 40 -6.76 0.61 -14.12
C ASN A 40 -6.49 0.61 -15.63
N PRO A 41 -7.39 1.18 -16.45
CA PRO A 41 -7.25 1.16 -17.92
C PRO A 41 -6.09 2.03 -18.42
N PHE A 42 -5.54 2.88 -17.56
CA PHE A 42 -4.43 3.77 -17.90
C PHE A 42 -3.07 3.20 -17.50
N LEU A 43 -3.02 2.07 -16.75
CA LEU A 43 -1.80 1.61 -16.09
C LEU A 43 -0.69 1.23 -17.08
N GLU A 44 -1.02 0.52 -18.14
CA GLU A 44 -0.05 0.15 -19.17
C GLU A 44 0.51 1.38 -19.89
N GLN A 45 -0.37 2.29 -20.32
CA GLN A 45 0.02 3.53 -20.97
C GLN A 45 0.83 4.45 -20.04
N PHE A 46 0.49 4.43 -18.76
CA PHE A 46 1.24 5.14 -17.72
C PHE A 46 2.69 4.67 -17.64
N TYR A 47 2.96 3.37 -17.62
CA TYR A 47 4.35 2.87 -17.58
C TYR A 47 5.12 3.17 -18.86
N LEU A 48 4.46 3.22 -20.01
CA LEU A 48 5.06 3.63 -21.28
C LEU A 48 5.40 5.12 -21.33
N ASN A 49 4.58 5.96 -20.69
CA ASN A 49 4.82 7.41 -20.63
C ASN A 49 4.17 8.02 -19.37
N VAL A 50 4.96 8.02 -18.29
CA VAL A 50 4.53 8.51 -16.96
C VAL A 50 4.04 9.96 -17.03
N THR A 51 4.78 10.84 -17.71
CA THR A 51 4.42 12.26 -17.79
C THR A 51 3.09 12.50 -18.48
N LYS A 52 2.77 11.72 -19.52
CA LYS A 52 1.53 11.89 -20.29
C LYS A 52 0.30 11.30 -19.62
N HIS A 53 0.47 10.16 -18.94
CA HIS A 53 -0.66 9.37 -18.44
C HIS A 53 -0.72 9.30 -16.90
N GLY A 54 0.23 9.95 -16.22
CA GLY A 54 0.32 9.94 -14.75
C GLY A 54 -0.93 10.47 -14.08
N LEU A 55 -1.38 11.67 -14.48
CA LEU A 55 -2.59 12.27 -13.88
C LEU A 55 -3.82 11.40 -14.06
N ALA A 56 -4.04 10.82 -15.25
CA ALA A 56 -5.20 9.96 -15.50
C ALA A 56 -5.15 8.69 -14.66
N SER A 57 -3.95 8.09 -14.52
CA SER A 57 -3.75 6.91 -13.67
C SER A 57 -3.99 7.20 -12.19
N GLU A 58 -3.44 8.30 -11.68
CA GLU A 58 -3.61 8.69 -10.27
C GLU A 58 -5.06 9.08 -9.94
N LEU A 59 -5.76 9.77 -10.86
CA LEU A 59 -7.19 10.07 -10.68
C LEU A 59 -8.06 8.82 -10.68
N TYR A 60 -7.73 7.80 -11.48
CA TYR A 60 -8.42 6.52 -11.41
C TYR A 60 -8.29 5.89 -10.01
N PHE A 61 -7.07 5.81 -9.48
CA PHE A 61 -6.84 5.27 -8.14
C PHE A 61 -7.52 6.11 -7.05
N LEU A 62 -7.51 7.44 -7.18
CA LEU A 62 -8.22 8.31 -6.26
C LEU A 62 -9.72 7.98 -6.21
N MET A 63 -10.37 7.82 -7.37
CA MET A 63 -11.79 7.47 -7.43
C MET A 63 -12.07 6.11 -6.80
N ARG A 64 -11.22 5.11 -7.05
CA ARG A 64 -11.34 3.78 -6.45
C ARG A 64 -11.21 3.83 -4.92
N ARG A 65 -10.28 4.62 -4.40
CA ARG A 65 -10.14 4.82 -2.95
C ARG A 65 -11.33 5.59 -2.35
N ALA A 66 -11.86 6.58 -3.06
CA ALA A 66 -13.08 7.27 -2.61
C ALA A 66 -14.29 6.32 -2.52
N GLU A 67 -14.49 5.44 -3.51
CA GLU A 67 -15.52 4.40 -3.48
C GLU A 67 -15.30 3.39 -2.33
N ALA A 68 -14.06 3.07 -2.00
CA ALA A 68 -13.75 2.15 -0.90
C ALA A 68 -14.12 2.71 0.48
N VAL A 69 -14.18 4.02 0.65
CA VAL A 69 -14.59 4.65 1.93
C VAL A 69 -15.99 4.24 2.32
N ASP A 70 -16.93 4.20 1.38
CA ASP A 70 -18.32 3.77 1.65
C ASP A 70 -18.38 2.31 2.12
N VAL A 71 -17.55 1.44 1.54
CA VAL A 71 -17.44 0.04 1.94
C VAL A 71 -16.86 -0.06 3.35
N ILE A 72 -15.76 0.68 3.63
CA ILE A 72 -15.14 0.69 4.96
C ILE A 72 -16.16 1.14 6.02
N HIS A 73 -16.87 2.23 5.81
CA HIS A 73 -17.85 2.72 6.75
C HIS A 73 -19.03 1.73 6.98
N ALA A 74 -19.46 1.04 5.91
CA ALA A 74 -20.51 0.03 6.04
C ALA A 74 -20.06 -1.17 6.89
N GLU A 75 -18.81 -1.64 6.69
CA GLU A 75 -18.25 -2.75 7.45
C GLU A 75 -17.98 -2.37 8.91
N GLU A 76 -17.49 -1.15 9.16
CA GLU A 76 -17.32 -0.61 10.51
C GLU A 76 -18.65 -0.53 11.25
N ALA A 77 -19.70 -0.01 10.58
CA ALA A 77 -21.04 0.05 11.14
C ALA A 77 -21.64 -1.33 11.45
N ALA A 78 -21.30 -2.33 10.64
CA ALA A 78 -21.66 -3.74 10.86
C ALA A 78 -20.77 -4.45 11.91
N ASN A 79 -19.75 -3.75 12.42
CA ASN A 79 -18.78 -4.29 13.37
C ASN A 79 -17.95 -5.47 12.82
N ASN A 80 -17.77 -5.49 11.50
CA ASN A 80 -16.94 -6.47 10.80
C ASN A 80 -15.46 -6.06 10.82
N ARG A 81 -14.58 -7.00 10.46
CA ARG A 81 -13.15 -6.74 10.28
C ARG A 81 -12.81 -6.51 8.81
N ILE A 82 -11.84 -5.65 8.59
CA ILE A 82 -11.34 -5.28 7.26
C ILE A 82 -9.83 -5.44 7.21
N VAL A 83 -9.33 -6.04 6.14
CA VAL A 83 -7.91 -6.00 5.78
C VAL A 83 -7.80 -5.42 4.37
N ALA A 84 -7.17 -4.26 4.24
CA ALA A 84 -6.95 -3.60 2.96
C ALA A 84 -5.48 -3.72 2.50
N ASP A 85 -5.23 -3.84 1.18
CA ASP A 85 -3.88 -3.83 0.61
C ASP A 85 -3.47 -2.43 0.08
N PHE A 86 -4.15 -1.41 0.57
CA PHE A 86 -3.87 -0.01 0.26
C PHE A 86 -4.25 0.91 1.42
N LEU A 87 -3.51 2.00 1.55
CA LEU A 87 -3.82 3.10 2.45
C LEU A 87 -4.59 4.18 1.69
N LEU A 88 -5.64 4.74 2.29
CA LEU A 88 -6.43 5.83 1.67
C LEU A 88 -5.59 7.10 1.42
N GLU A 89 -4.50 7.25 2.16
CA GLU A 89 -3.54 8.36 2.06
C GLU A 89 -2.41 8.11 1.04
N LYS A 90 -2.43 7.01 0.30
CA LYS A 90 -1.39 6.56 -0.64
C LYS A 90 -1.01 7.58 -1.72
N ASP A 91 -1.92 8.50 -2.04
CA ASP A 91 -1.63 9.62 -2.94
C ASP A 91 -0.44 10.45 -2.48
N GLN A 92 -0.20 10.56 -1.17
CA GLN A 92 0.94 11.29 -0.61
C GLN A 92 2.29 10.65 -0.97
N ILE A 93 2.28 9.37 -1.34
CA ILE A 93 3.46 8.63 -1.77
C ILE A 93 3.65 8.75 -3.29
N PHE A 94 2.58 8.51 -4.06
CA PHE A 94 2.66 8.37 -5.52
C PHE A 94 2.64 9.69 -6.26
N VAL A 95 1.73 10.60 -5.91
CA VAL A 95 1.55 11.86 -6.65
C VAL A 95 2.83 12.71 -6.74
N PRO A 96 3.63 12.88 -5.67
CA PRO A 96 4.89 13.62 -5.76
C PRO A 96 5.95 12.98 -6.67
N VAL A 97 5.87 11.66 -6.90
CA VAL A 97 6.80 10.92 -7.77
C VAL A 97 6.30 10.91 -9.21
N VAL A 98 5.01 10.60 -9.39
CA VAL A 98 4.38 10.38 -10.69
C VAL A 98 4.18 11.69 -11.44
N LEU A 99 3.71 12.73 -10.77
CA LEU A 99 3.43 14.05 -11.37
C LEU A 99 4.60 15.03 -11.21
N LYS A 100 5.81 14.50 -10.95
CA LYS A 100 7.04 15.28 -10.90
C LYS A 100 7.48 15.64 -12.33
N GLY A 101 7.50 16.92 -12.66
CA GLY A 101 8.04 17.39 -13.96
C GLY A 101 6.99 17.71 -15.03
N THR A 102 5.71 17.55 -14.75
CA THR A 102 4.70 18.34 -15.45
C THR A 102 4.92 19.81 -15.10
N GLU A 103 4.72 20.74 -16.06
CA GLU A 103 4.91 22.21 -15.88
C GLU A 103 4.75 22.63 -14.40
N PRO A 104 5.64 23.39 -13.77
CA PRO A 104 5.87 23.36 -12.30
C PRO A 104 4.58 23.43 -11.50
N GLY A 105 4.16 22.29 -10.97
CA GLY A 105 3.05 22.18 -10.01
C GLY A 105 1.64 22.10 -10.56
N ASN A 106 1.36 22.26 -11.85
CA ASN A 106 -0.01 22.36 -12.35
C ASN A 106 -0.83 21.08 -12.19
N GLU A 107 -0.30 19.91 -12.58
CA GLU A 107 -1.03 18.64 -12.45
C GLU A 107 -1.12 18.16 -11.01
N GLN A 108 -0.05 18.32 -10.21
CA GLN A 108 -0.12 18.02 -8.79
C GLN A 108 -1.16 18.90 -8.09
N ASN A 109 -1.16 20.20 -8.32
CA ASN A 109 -2.14 21.12 -7.74
C ASN A 109 -3.56 20.76 -8.15
N LEU A 110 -3.76 20.43 -9.44
CA LEU A 110 -5.06 19.98 -9.94
C LEU A 110 -5.50 18.68 -9.25
N PHE A 111 -4.60 17.71 -9.11
CA PHE A 111 -4.89 16.46 -8.40
C PHE A 111 -5.37 16.72 -6.97
N TRP A 112 -4.63 17.55 -6.20
CA TRP A 112 -5.00 17.85 -4.81
C TRP A 112 -6.32 18.61 -4.69
N GLN A 113 -6.62 19.52 -5.64
CA GLN A 113 -7.91 20.21 -5.68
C GLN A 113 -9.05 19.23 -5.95
N ILE A 114 -8.86 18.27 -6.87
CA ILE A 114 -9.85 17.24 -7.15
C ILE A 114 -10.01 16.33 -5.93
N LYS A 115 -8.91 15.85 -5.34
CA LYS A 115 -8.94 15.01 -4.14
C LYS A 115 -9.75 15.67 -3.02
N HIS A 116 -9.49 16.94 -2.75
CA HIS A 116 -10.23 17.69 -1.71
C HIS A 116 -11.74 17.73 -1.94
N LYS A 117 -12.18 17.66 -3.19
CA LYS A 117 -13.60 17.69 -3.55
C LYS A 117 -14.26 16.31 -3.58
N VAL A 118 -13.54 15.28 -3.96
CA VAL A 118 -14.11 13.94 -4.21
C VAL A 118 -13.85 12.94 -3.09
N MET A 119 -12.80 13.12 -2.29
CA MET A 119 -12.48 12.20 -1.21
C MET A 119 -13.37 12.50 0.00
N PRO A 120 -14.21 11.54 0.43
CA PRO A 120 -15.00 11.71 1.65
C PRO A 120 -14.11 11.74 2.90
N GLU A 121 -14.70 12.12 4.04
CA GLU A 121 -14.08 11.81 5.34
C GLU A 121 -13.95 10.30 5.50
N PHE A 122 -12.84 9.83 6.06
CA PHE A 122 -12.56 8.40 6.18
C PHE A 122 -11.93 8.07 7.54
N SER A 123 -12.17 6.83 7.96
CA SER A 123 -11.57 6.28 9.18
C SER A 123 -10.09 5.94 8.95
N LEU A 124 -9.29 6.17 9.97
CA LEU A 124 -7.89 5.71 10.00
C LEU A 124 -7.83 4.24 10.41
N PRO A 125 -6.87 3.47 9.90
CA PRO A 125 -6.70 2.08 10.33
C PRO A 125 -6.25 1.98 11.79
N ASP A 126 -6.63 0.88 12.45
CA ASP A 126 -6.14 0.57 13.79
C ASP A 126 -4.63 0.25 13.79
N VAL A 127 -4.15 -0.29 12.69
CA VAL A 127 -2.72 -0.57 12.47
C VAL A 127 -2.39 -0.63 10.98
N VAL A 128 -1.21 -0.12 10.62
CA VAL A 128 -0.63 -0.29 9.29
C VAL A 128 0.57 -1.25 9.38
N ILE A 129 0.59 -2.26 8.54
CA ILE A 129 1.74 -3.15 8.33
C ILE A 129 2.47 -2.64 7.10
N TYR A 130 3.62 -2.03 7.29
CA TYR A 130 4.47 -1.60 6.19
C TYR A 130 5.50 -2.68 5.85
N LEU A 131 5.33 -3.31 4.69
CA LEU A 131 6.27 -4.29 4.14
C LEU A 131 7.43 -3.54 3.48
N GLU A 132 8.50 -3.34 4.21
CA GLU A 132 9.70 -2.72 3.67
C GLU A 132 10.49 -3.73 2.84
N SER A 133 10.76 -3.39 1.57
CA SER A 133 11.52 -4.23 0.65
C SER A 133 12.49 -3.41 -0.18
N SER A 134 13.60 -4.05 -0.57
CA SER A 134 14.56 -3.49 -1.51
C SER A 134 14.05 -3.54 -2.96
N ASP A 135 14.70 -2.77 -3.84
CA ASP A 135 14.41 -2.81 -5.28
C ASP A 135 14.70 -4.19 -5.88
N GLU A 136 15.71 -4.88 -5.37
CA GLU A 136 16.14 -6.21 -5.79
C GLU A 136 15.07 -7.25 -5.47
N THR A 137 14.59 -7.27 -4.24
CA THR A 137 13.51 -8.17 -3.79
C THR A 137 12.22 -7.92 -4.56
N ALA A 138 11.84 -6.66 -4.73
CA ALA A 138 10.66 -6.27 -5.48
C ALA A 138 10.73 -6.76 -6.94
N LYS A 139 11.85 -6.52 -7.62
CA LYS A 139 12.08 -6.99 -9.00
C LYS A 139 12.02 -8.51 -9.10
N LYS A 140 12.70 -9.22 -8.20
CA LYS A 140 12.70 -10.70 -8.17
C LYS A 140 11.28 -11.25 -8.06
N ARG A 141 10.47 -10.71 -7.15
CA ARG A 141 9.08 -11.15 -6.94
C ARG A 141 8.21 -10.87 -8.16
N LEU A 142 8.33 -9.70 -8.76
CA LEU A 142 7.59 -9.36 -9.99
C LEU A 142 7.94 -10.29 -11.15
N GLN A 143 9.22 -10.61 -11.34
CA GLN A 143 9.68 -11.56 -12.36
C GLN A 143 9.15 -12.98 -12.10
N GLN A 144 9.17 -13.45 -10.85
CA GLN A 144 8.64 -14.76 -10.48
C GLN A 144 7.13 -14.90 -10.74
N ARG A 145 6.38 -13.81 -10.62
CA ARG A 145 4.94 -13.76 -10.92
C ARG A 145 4.64 -13.72 -12.42
N GLY A 146 5.65 -13.61 -13.28
CA GLY A 146 5.47 -13.43 -14.72
C GLY A 146 4.84 -12.09 -15.08
N ASP A 147 5.00 -11.08 -14.23
CA ASP A 147 4.44 -9.75 -14.45
C ASP A 147 5.23 -9.03 -15.56
N ASN A 148 4.66 -9.01 -16.76
CA ASN A 148 5.28 -8.36 -17.91
C ASN A 148 5.37 -6.83 -17.76
N LEU A 149 4.59 -6.23 -16.88
CA LEU A 149 4.60 -4.77 -16.62
C LEU A 149 5.95 -4.28 -16.07
N ILE A 150 6.72 -5.14 -15.40
CA ILE A 150 8.05 -4.77 -14.91
C ILE A 150 8.97 -4.27 -16.03
N ASN A 151 8.83 -4.84 -17.23
CA ASN A 151 9.63 -4.44 -18.38
C ASN A 151 9.25 -3.07 -18.95
N LEU A 152 8.07 -2.56 -18.57
CA LEU A 152 7.58 -1.25 -18.97
C LEU A 152 7.97 -0.15 -17.98
N PHE A 153 8.48 -0.50 -16.80
CA PHE A 153 8.83 0.49 -15.79
C PHE A 153 9.94 1.43 -16.28
N PRO A 154 9.74 2.73 -16.18
CA PRO A 154 10.81 3.69 -16.49
C PRO A 154 12.03 3.44 -15.60
N ALA A 155 13.21 3.74 -16.14
CA ALA A 155 14.45 3.61 -15.38
C ALA A 155 14.40 4.43 -14.08
N GLY A 156 14.70 3.78 -12.95
CA GLY A 156 14.66 4.41 -11.62
C GLY A 156 13.28 4.59 -11.01
N TYR A 157 12.18 4.27 -11.71
CA TYR A 157 10.82 4.44 -11.18
C TYR A 157 10.62 3.67 -9.87
N LEU A 158 10.90 2.36 -9.86
CA LEU A 158 10.76 1.51 -8.67
C LEU A 158 11.60 2.05 -7.50
N LYS A 159 12.84 2.48 -7.76
CA LYS A 159 13.70 3.09 -6.75
C LYS A 159 13.09 4.37 -6.17
N SER A 160 12.52 5.22 -7.02
CA SER A 160 11.87 6.47 -6.58
C SER A 160 10.64 6.18 -5.71
N ILE A 161 9.83 5.20 -6.09
CA ILE A 161 8.66 4.77 -5.32
C ILE A 161 9.09 4.16 -3.97
N ASN A 162 10.09 3.27 -3.95
CA ASN A 162 10.61 2.71 -2.70
C ASN A 162 11.13 3.79 -1.75
N GLN A 163 11.84 4.79 -2.28
CA GLN A 163 12.31 5.91 -1.46
C GLN A 163 11.15 6.76 -0.93
N ALA A 164 10.11 6.97 -1.73
CA ALA A 164 8.92 7.71 -1.30
C ALA A 164 8.17 6.96 -0.19
N TYR A 165 8.05 5.62 -0.27
CA TYR A 165 7.49 4.79 0.80
C TYR A 165 8.29 4.92 2.10
N ARG A 166 9.61 4.79 2.05
CA ARG A 166 10.47 4.95 3.25
C ARG A 166 10.32 6.33 3.88
N ASN A 167 10.33 7.38 3.06
CA ASN A 167 10.17 8.75 3.54
C ASN A 167 8.79 8.97 4.19
N PHE A 168 7.74 8.47 3.56
CA PHE A 168 6.37 8.58 4.06
C PHE A 168 6.22 7.87 5.41
N PHE A 169 6.60 6.59 5.48
CA PHE A 169 6.45 5.82 6.72
C PHE A 169 7.43 6.22 7.82
N HIS A 170 8.54 6.89 7.48
CA HIS A 170 9.41 7.50 8.49
C HIS A 170 8.70 8.60 9.30
N LEU A 171 7.81 9.36 8.64
CA LEU A 171 7.09 10.50 9.22
C LEU A 171 5.61 10.18 9.55
N TYR A 172 5.13 9.00 9.22
CA TYR A 172 3.72 8.64 9.39
C TYR A 172 3.37 8.45 10.87
N GLU A 173 2.34 9.19 11.34
CA GLU A 173 1.88 9.19 12.73
C GLU A 173 0.36 9.02 12.87
N ASN A 174 -0.39 8.92 11.74
CA ASN A 174 -1.84 8.89 11.77
C ASN A 174 -2.41 7.58 12.35
N ALA A 175 -1.64 6.48 12.27
CA ALA A 175 -1.98 5.20 12.90
C ALA A 175 -0.72 4.48 13.36
N PRO A 176 -0.82 3.51 14.29
CA PRO A 176 0.27 2.62 14.65
C PRO A 176 0.84 1.89 13.43
N VAL A 177 2.17 1.80 13.32
CA VAL A 177 2.86 1.16 12.19
C VAL A 177 3.75 0.01 12.65
N LEU A 178 3.55 -1.17 12.08
CA LEU A 178 4.46 -2.30 12.16
C LEU A 178 5.28 -2.34 10.86
N ILE A 179 6.57 -2.03 10.96
CA ILE A 179 7.50 -2.07 9.83
C ILE A 179 8.11 -3.47 9.78
N ALA A 180 7.75 -4.24 8.76
CA ALA A 180 8.16 -5.63 8.60
C ALA A 180 9.18 -5.76 7.45
N ASN A 181 10.34 -6.34 7.76
CA ASN A 181 11.42 -6.54 6.79
C ASN A 181 11.06 -7.67 5.80
N ALA A 182 10.58 -7.26 4.62
CA ALA A 182 10.18 -8.19 3.58
C ALA A 182 11.34 -8.65 2.67
N ASP A 183 12.57 -8.20 2.91
CA ASP A 183 13.76 -8.74 2.24
C ASP A 183 14.21 -10.06 2.85
N GLU A 184 14.12 -10.17 4.17
CA GLU A 184 14.56 -11.34 4.93
C GLU A 184 13.39 -12.30 5.22
N MET A 185 12.14 -11.82 5.18
CA MET A 185 10.96 -12.58 5.60
C MET A 185 9.93 -12.67 4.47
N ASP A 186 9.42 -13.87 4.25
CA ASP A 186 8.31 -14.14 3.35
C ASP A 186 7.04 -14.41 4.16
N PHE A 187 6.24 -13.37 4.35
CA PHE A 187 5.00 -13.45 5.11
C PHE A 187 3.84 -14.07 4.33
N ALA A 188 3.98 -14.20 3.01
CA ALA A 188 2.95 -14.78 2.15
C ALA A 188 3.01 -16.31 2.12
N GLU A 189 4.20 -16.87 1.95
CA GLU A 189 4.37 -18.30 1.68
C GLU A 189 4.98 -19.09 2.85
N ASN A 190 5.63 -18.41 3.82
CA ASN A 190 6.28 -19.05 4.95
C ASN A 190 5.43 -18.92 6.22
N ASP A 191 5.01 -20.06 6.77
CA ASP A 191 4.14 -20.10 7.96
C ASP A 191 4.81 -19.55 9.21
N ASP A 192 6.09 -19.86 9.42
CA ASP A 192 6.84 -19.37 10.59
C ASP A 192 6.97 -17.84 10.56
N HIS A 193 7.24 -17.27 9.38
CA HIS A 193 7.31 -15.82 9.21
C HIS A 193 5.93 -15.16 9.41
N PHE A 194 4.88 -15.79 8.92
CA PHE A 194 3.52 -15.29 9.14
C PHE A 194 3.14 -15.33 10.62
N GLU A 195 3.46 -16.42 11.34
CA GLU A 195 3.25 -16.49 12.79
C GLU A 195 4.04 -15.41 13.53
N MET A 196 5.27 -15.12 13.11
CA MET A 196 6.04 -14.01 13.69
C MET A 196 5.34 -12.67 13.49
N LEU A 197 4.76 -12.43 12.32
CA LEU A 197 3.95 -11.24 12.04
C LEU A 197 2.75 -11.14 12.97
N ILE A 198 2.01 -12.24 13.15
CA ILE A 198 0.85 -12.30 14.06
C ILE A 198 1.26 -12.03 15.51
N ARG A 199 2.38 -12.63 15.96
CA ARG A 199 2.91 -12.39 17.33
C ARG A 199 3.35 -10.93 17.51
N ALA A 200 3.99 -10.33 16.49
CA ALA A 200 4.39 -8.94 16.52
C ALA A 200 3.17 -8.01 16.62
N LEU A 201 2.13 -8.25 15.83
CA LEU A 201 0.86 -7.53 15.94
C LEU A 201 0.22 -7.64 17.33
N ALA A 202 0.23 -8.87 17.91
CA ALA A 202 -0.32 -9.11 19.24
C ALA A 202 0.48 -8.45 20.37
N GLY A 203 1.77 -8.35 20.20
CA GLY A 203 2.70 -7.79 21.20
C GLY A 203 3.00 -6.29 21.00
N MET A 204 2.46 -5.68 19.97
CA MET A 204 2.74 -4.29 19.61
C MET A 204 2.32 -3.34 20.74
N THR A 205 3.29 -2.56 21.22
CA THR A 205 3.08 -1.52 22.22
C THR A 205 3.61 -0.20 21.69
N GLY A 206 2.76 0.83 21.67
CA GLY A 206 3.11 2.15 21.11
C GLY A 206 2.84 2.24 19.60
N ASN A 207 3.29 3.36 19.00
CA ASN A 207 2.90 3.73 17.64
C ASN A 207 3.84 3.19 16.56
N ARG A 208 4.96 2.58 16.91
CA ARG A 208 5.95 2.08 15.94
C ARG A 208 6.64 0.83 16.44
N TYR A 209 6.63 -0.20 15.61
CA TYR A 209 7.27 -1.46 15.87
C TYR A 209 8.05 -1.94 14.64
N TYR A 210 9.22 -2.58 14.85
CA TYR A 210 10.05 -3.14 13.78
C TYR A 210 10.12 -4.64 13.93
N LEU A 211 9.82 -5.37 12.86
CA LEU A 211 9.90 -6.83 12.82
C LEU A 211 11.03 -7.25 11.86
N ASN A 212 12.07 -7.85 12.41
CA ASN A 212 13.21 -8.39 11.69
C ASN A 212 13.42 -9.87 12.04
N LEU A 213 14.07 -10.63 11.16
CA LEU A 213 14.33 -12.06 11.37
C LEU A 213 15.13 -12.36 12.66
N ARG A 214 15.88 -11.38 13.18
CA ARG A 214 16.74 -11.51 14.38
C ARG A 214 16.00 -11.33 15.70
N ASP A 215 14.73 -10.97 15.66
CA ASP A 215 13.89 -10.75 16.86
C ASP A 215 13.34 -12.09 17.37
N LYS A 216 14.25 -13.05 17.67
CA LYS A 216 13.94 -14.38 18.24
C LYS A 216 14.06 -14.37 19.76
#